data_190c616880fc6a1e50ff2d4d9ac1d722
#
_entry.id   190c616880fc6a1e50ff2d4d9ac1d722
#
_cell.length_a   1.000
_cell.length_b   1.000
_cell.length_c   1.000
_cell.angle_alpha   90.00
_cell.angle_beta   90.00
_cell.angle_gamma   90.00
#
_symmetry.space_group_name_H-M   'P 1'
#
loop_
_entity.id
_entity.type
_entity.pdbx_description
1 polymer ?
#
loop_
_entity_poly.entity_id
_entity_poly.type
_entity_poly.pdbx_seq_one_letter_code
_entity_poly.pdbx_strand_id
1 'polypeptide(L)'
;MKISRLISIILILNERKRISAHELSELMEVSQRTIYRDIEAINIAGIPVYSIPGVGGGFEIMENFKIDKNTFTENESASLLISNSNFPEKLKNNDFFNTNLKIKSLIPKDKLNSIETQVEQFQLDSNHWNELRNIDEQLIKFKNAIQNNQVLKIKYINHLGNKTEREVKPYQLILKAGHWYCYVYCYLRDAFRLLKLNRVIHLQELESKFIKKMYIDPLLSTNRIFEKLKMTIKLRVHESIVERLLDFCDYDSFRQENNRYYVVDFPFIDNSYYFGLILSFGDKCEVIEPTEIRNKMKQTIKKMADNYK
;
A
#
# COMPACT_ATOMS: atom_id res chain seq x y z
N MET A 1 -12.72 -18.20 -21.61
CA MET A 1 -13.35 -17.00 -20.99
C MET A 1 -13.22 -15.82 -21.95
N LYS A 2 -14.24 -14.91 -22.06
CA LYS A 2 -14.27 -13.86 -23.10
C LYS A 2 -13.08 -12.87 -23.02
N ILE A 3 -12.76 -12.37 -21.82
CA ILE A 3 -11.67 -11.36 -21.63
C ILE A 3 -10.30 -11.92 -22.03
N SER A 4 -9.97 -13.13 -21.61
CA SER A 4 -8.72 -13.81 -21.99
C SER A 4 -8.59 -13.92 -23.51
N ARG A 5 -9.67 -14.25 -24.22
CA ARG A 5 -9.68 -14.36 -25.68
C ARG A 5 -9.48 -13.00 -26.36
N LEU A 6 -10.14 -11.93 -25.89
CA LEU A 6 -9.94 -10.59 -26.43
C LEU A 6 -8.48 -10.15 -26.32
N ILE A 7 -7.84 -10.37 -25.18
CA ILE A 7 -6.42 -10.06 -24.96
C ILE A 7 -5.54 -10.89 -25.92
N SER A 8 -5.82 -12.18 -26.06
CA SER A 8 -5.06 -13.05 -26.99
C SER A 8 -5.18 -12.57 -28.43
N ILE A 9 -6.38 -12.17 -28.88
CA ILE A 9 -6.59 -11.62 -30.23
C ILE A 9 -5.77 -10.35 -30.44
N ILE A 10 -5.76 -9.43 -29.47
CA ILE A 10 -4.97 -8.17 -29.53
C ILE A 10 -3.47 -8.47 -29.64
N LEU A 11 -2.95 -9.40 -28.82
CA LEU A 11 -1.54 -9.79 -28.84
C LEU A 11 -1.14 -10.42 -30.18
N ILE A 12 -1.98 -11.32 -30.71
CA ILE A 12 -1.73 -11.96 -32.03
C ILE A 12 -1.76 -10.94 -33.16
N LEU A 13 -2.71 -10.01 -33.15
CA LEU A 13 -2.78 -8.93 -34.14
C LEU A 13 -1.60 -7.96 -34.06
N ASN A 14 -1.07 -7.74 -32.87
CA ASN A 14 0.12 -6.92 -32.70
C ASN A 14 1.42 -7.59 -33.16
N GLU A 15 1.47 -8.92 -33.07
CA GLU A 15 2.65 -9.71 -33.48
C GLU A 15 2.61 -10.06 -34.98
N ARG A 16 1.45 -10.54 -35.45
CA ARG A 16 1.22 -10.93 -36.84
C ARG A 16 0.49 -9.82 -37.54
N LYS A 17 1.14 -8.97 -38.30
CA LYS A 17 0.53 -7.81 -38.99
C LYS A 17 -0.88 -8.06 -39.52
N ARG A 18 -1.20 -9.29 -39.96
CA ARG A 18 -2.54 -9.68 -40.46
C ARG A 18 -2.86 -11.14 -40.12
N ILE A 19 -4.12 -11.41 -39.79
CA ILE A 19 -4.65 -12.75 -39.54
C ILE A 19 -6.11 -12.87 -39.98
N SER A 20 -6.49 -13.98 -40.61
CA SER A 20 -7.84 -14.21 -41.09
C SER A 20 -8.82 -14.54 -39.95
N ALA A 21 -10.15 -14.33 -40.20
CA ALA A 21 -11.18 -14.74 -39.26
C ALA A 21 -11.19 -16.27 -39.04
N HIS A 22 -10.82 -17.03 -40.05
CA HIS A 22 -10.71 -18.47 -40.00
C HIS A 22 -9.58 -18.90 -39.06
N GLU A 23 -8.36 -18.40 -39.26
CA GLU A 23 -7.20 -18.71 -38.41
C GLU A 23 -7.43 -18.30 -36.96
N LEU A 24 -8.03 -17.12 -36.71
CA LEU A 24 -8.38 -16.71 -35.36
C LEU A 24 -9.42 -17.64 -34.73
N SER A 25 -10.39 -18.13 -35.52
CA SER A 25 -11.41 -19.04 -35.01
C SER A 25 -10.82 -20.41 -34.62
N GLU A 26 -9.83 -20.90 -35.36
CA GLU A 26 -9.10 -22.12 -35.04
C GLU A 26 -8.21 -21.94 -33.79
N LEU A 27 -7.41 -20.85 -33.73
CA LEU A 27 -6.55 -20.55 -32.59
C LEU A 27 -7.31 -20.34 -31.29
N MET A 28 -8.50 -19.77 -31.37
CA MET A 28 -9.31 -19.42 -30.18
C MET A 28 -10.38 -20.52 -29.90
N GLU A 29 -10.46 -21.55 -30.70
CA GLU A 29 -11.45 -22.64 -30.57
C GLU A 29 -12.90 -22.11 -30.49
N VAL A 30 -13.23 -21.12 -31.34
CA VAL A 30 -14.58 -20.53 -31.41
C VAL A 30 -15.04 -20.33 -32.84
N SER A 31 -16.34 -20.10 -33.06
CA SER A 31 -16.87 -19.79 -34.39
C SER A 31 -16.35 -18.47 -34.95
N GLN A 32 -16.23 -18.35 -36.28
CA GLN A 32 -15.88 -17.07 -36.93
C GLN A 32 -16.84 -15.94 -36.52
N ARG A 33 -18.14 -16.25 -36.34
CA ARG A 33 -19.13 -15.26 -35.84
C ARG A 33 -18.74 -14.71 -34.45
N THR A 34 -18.16 -15.54 -33.60
CA THR A 34 -17.64 -15.09 -32.30
C THR A 34 -16.44 -14.16 -32.45
N ILE A 35 -15.53 -14.50 -33.39
CA ILE A 35 -14.39 -13.64 -33.71
C ILE A 35 -14.83 -12.25 -34.18
N TYR A 36 -15.81 -12.17 -35.11
CA TYR A 36 -16.33 -10.87 -35.54
C TYR A 36 -16.90 -10.02 -34.39
N ARG A 37 -17.63 -10.65 -33.47
CA ARG A 37 -18.15 -9.96 -32.27
C ARG A 37 -17.04 -9.55 -31.30
N ASP A 38 -15.98 -10.34 -31.22
CA ASP A 38 -14.83 -10.02 -30.39
C ASP A 38 -14.01 -8.87 -30.99
N ILE A 39 -13.82 -8.83 -32.32
CA ILE A 39 -13.22 -7.71 -33.06
C ILE A 39 -14.03 -6.43 -32.87
N GLU A 40 -15.37 -6.52 -32.95
CA GLU A 40 -16.24 -5.37 -32.69
C GLU A 40 -16.09 -4.86 -31.25
N ALA A 41 -16.01 -5.75 -30.26
CA ALA A 41 -15.77 -5.40 -28.86
C ALA A 41 -14.40 -4.73 -28.67
N ILE A 42 -13.37 -5.19 -29.38
CA ILE A 42 -12.01 -4.60 -29.37
C ILE A 42 -12.05 -3.17 -29.97
N ASN A 43 -12.78 -2.98 -31.09
CA ASN A 43 -12.98 -1.66 -31.69
C ASN A 43 -13.73 -0.71 -30.76
N ILE A 44 -14.80 -1.17 -30.10
CA ILE A 44 -15.54 -0.39 -29.10
C ILE A 44 -14.65 0.00 -27.92
N ALA A 45 -13.69 -0.88 -27.54
CA ALA A 45 -12.71 -0.58 -26.52
C ALA A 45 -11.59 0.39 -26.97
N GLY A 46 -11.69 0.97 -28.19
CA GLY A 46 -10.78 2.01 -28.69
C GLY A 46 -9.54 1.48 -29.40
N ILE A 47 -9.44 0.19 -29.66
CA ILE A 47 -8.32 -0.42 -30.42
C ILE A 47 -8.78 -0.57 -31.88
N PRO A 48 -8.27 0.24 -32.83
CA PRO A 48 -8.75 0.25 -34.21
C PRO A 48 -8.27 -1.00 -34.97
N VAL A 49 -9.12 -1.99 -35.05
CA VAL A 49 -8.93 -3.17 -35.89
C VAL A 49 -9.80 -3.01 -37.13
N TYR A 50 -9.20 -3.10 -38.31
CA TYR A 50 -9.93 -3.03 -39.58
C TYR A 50 -9.87 -4.35 -40.31
N SER A 51 -10.90 -4.60 -41.14
CA SER A 51 -11.01 -5.82 -41.94
C SER A 51 -10.56 -5.52 -43.38
N ILE A 52 -9.67 -6.35 -43.92
CA ILE A 52 -9.25 -6.32 -45.31
C ILE A 52 -9.98 -7.43 -46.04
N PRO A 53 -10.83 -7.13 -47.04
CA PRO A 53 -11.54 -8.16 -47.80
C PRO A 53 -10.66 -8.82 -48.86
N GLY A 54 -11.04 -10.01 -49.30
CA GLY A 54 -10.43 -10.71 -50.43
C GLY A 54 -9.52 -11.86 -50.07
N VAL A 55 -8.88 -12.45 -51.10
CA VAL A 55 -7.95 -13.56 -50.93
C VAL A 55 -6.68 -13.03 -50.23
N GLY A 56 -6.34 -13.60 -49.07
CA GLY A 56 -5.26 -13.08 -48.21
C GLY A 56 -5.71 -11.93 -47.29
N GLY A 57 -7.03 -11.67 -47.25
CA GLY A 57 -7.65 -10.71 -46.31
C GLY A 57 -7.64 -11.20 -44.87
N GLY A 58 -8.06 -10.35 -43.96
CA GLY A 58 -8.09 -10.62 -42.54
C GLY A 58 -8.26 -9.37 -41.70
N PHE A 59 -7.98 -9.50 -40.42
CA PHE A 59 -7.97 -8.38 -39.47
C PHE A 59 -6.54 -7.89 -39.28
N GLU A 60 -6.43 -6.57 -39.09
CA GLU A 60 -5.17 -5.87 -38.90
C GLU A 60 -5.38 -4.69 -37.96
N ILE A 61 -4.46 -4.48 -37.02
CA ILE A 61 -4.43 -3.26 -36.22
C ILE A 61 -3.77 -2.16 -37.05
N MET A 62 -4.27 -0.93 -36.98
CA MET A 62 -3.70 0.22 -37.66
C MET A 62 -2.20 0.35 -37.35
N GLU A 63 -1.31 0.37 -38.40
CA GLU A 63 0.17 0.41 -38.24
C GLU A 63 0.70 1.54 -37.36
N ASN A 64 -0.08 2.60 -37.21
CA ASN A 64 0.24 3.77 -36.36
C ASN A 64 -0.65 3.87 -35.14
N PHE A 65 -1.27 2.75 -34.70
CA PHE A 65 -2.02 2.79 -33.46
C PHE A 65 -1.07 3.12 -32.30
N LYS A 66 -0.95 4.39 -32.05
CA LYS A 66 -0.41 4.91 -30.79
C LYS A 66 -1.60 5.02 -29.86
N ILE A 67 -1.41 4.67 -28.60
CA ILE A 67 -2.38 4.99 -27.53
C ILE A 67 -2.78 6.46 -27.75
N ASP A 68 -4.04 6.68 -28.20
CA ASP A 68 -4.53 8.01 -28.52
C ASP A 68 -4.61 8.83 -27.22
N LYS A 69 -4.51 10.14 -27.35
CA LYS A 69 -4.68 11.08 -26.24
C LYS A 69 -6.05 10.97 -25.56
N ASN A 70 -7.02 10.36 -26.24
CA ASN A 70 -8.36 10.08 -25.71
C ASN A 70 -8.53 8.70 -25.09
N THR A 71 -7.44 7.91 -24.90
CA THR A 71 -7.51 6.56 -24.33
C THR A 71 -8.00 6.59 -22.87
N PHE A 72 -7.73 7.67 -22.17
CA PHE A 72 -8.20 7.89 -20.80
C PHE A 72 -9.18 9.06 -20.74
N THR A 73 -10.24 8.87 -19.97
CA THR A 73 -11.14 9.97 -19.58
C THR A 73 -10.40 10.97 -18.68
N GLU A 74 -10.98 12.16 -18.47
CA GLU A 74 -10.41 13.16 -17.55
C GLU A 74 -10.22 12.61 -16.14
N ASN A 75 -11.23 11.91 -15.61
CA ASN A 75 -11.17 11.32 -14.27
C ASN A 75 -10.14 10.21 -14.16
N GLU A 76 -9.98 9.37 -15.19
CA GLU A 76 -8.95 8.34 -15.21
C GLU A 76 -7.54 8.95 -15.27
N SER A 77 -7.37 9.98 -16.10
CA SER A 77 -6.10 10.72 -16.20
C SER A 77 -5.75 11.41 -14.89
N ALA A 78 -6.72 12.07 -14.24
CA ALA A 78 -6.55 12.67 -12.93
C ALA A 78 -6.16 11.64 -11.88
N SER A 79 -6.85 10.50 -11.84
CA SER A 79 -6.55 9.39 -10.92
C SER A 79 -5.13 8.85 -11.09
N LEU A 80 -4.66 8.69 -12.33
CA LEU A 80 -3.29 8.27 -12.63
C LEU A 80 -2.27 9.31 -12.15
N LEU A 81 -2.50 10.60 -12.41
CA LEU A 81 -1.60 11.65 -11.98
C LEU A 81 -1.61 11.87 -10.47
N ILE A 82 -2.78 11.79 -9.80
CA ILE A 82 -2.89 11.84 -8.33
C ILE A 82 -2.09 10.69 -7.71
N SER A 83 -2.27 9.47 -8.21
CA SER A 83 -1.53 8.30 -7.70
C SER A 83 -0.02 8.47 -7.88
N ASN A 84 0.38 9.07 -9.00
CA ASN A 84 1.78 9.29 -9.33
C ASN A 84 2.38 10.44 -8.50
N SER A 85 1.70 11.58 -8.36
CA SER A 85 2.18 12.72 -7.56
C SER A 85 2.37 12.36 -6.10
N ASN A 86 1.50 11.51 -5.56
CA ASN A 86 1.52 11.03 -4.18
C ASN A 86 2.42 9.81 -3.94
N PHE A 87 3.18 9.35 -4.94
CA PHE A 87 4.15 8.28 -4.76
C PHE A 87 5.27 8.76 -3.82
N PRO A 88 5.71 7.92 -2.86
CA PRO A 88 6.72 8.32 -1.88
C PRO A 88 7.98 8.86 -2.54
N GLU A 89 8.39 10.09 -2.22
CA GLU A 89 9.55 10.78 -2.81
C GLU A 89 10.81 9.91 -2.78
N LYS A 90 11.05 9.25 -1.65
CA LYS A 90 12.21 8.39 -1.42
C LYS A 90 12.33 7.19 -2.37
N LEU A 91 11.26 6.85 -3.09
CA LEU A 91 11.22 5.76 -4.07
C LEU A 91 11.16 6.26 -5.51
N LYS A 92 11.00 7.57 -5.74
CA LYS A 92 11.03 8.16 -7.08
C LYS A 92 12.42 8.03 -7.70
N ASN A 93 12.47 7.67 -8.97
CA ASN A 93 13.68 7.56 -9.79
C ASN A 93 13.45 8.23 -11.16
N ASN A 94 14.45 8.22 -12.01
CA ASN A 94 14.35 8.79 -13.36
C ASN A 94 13.24 8.15 -14.20
N ASP A 95 13.00 6.84 -14.05
CA ASP A 95 11.93 6.14 -14.78
C ASP A 95 10.56 6.62 -14.33
N PHE A 96 10.43 6.93 -13.04
CA PHE A 96 9.21 7.51 -12.47
C PHE A 96 8.91 8.89 -13.08
N PHE A 97 9.95 9.75 -13.19
CA PHE A 97 9.85 11.06 -13.83
C PHE A 97 9.45 10.96 -15.30
N ASN A 98 10.09 10.07 -16.04
CA ASN A 98 9.80 9.79 -17.44
C ASN A 98 8.40 9.25 -17.65
N THR A 99 7.92 8.39 -16.73
CA THR A 99 6.55 7.86 -16.75
C THR A 99 5.53 8.97 -16.56
N ASN A 100 5.78 9.91 -15.64
CA ASN A 100 4.90 11.06 -15.41
C ASN A 100 4.79 11.94 -16.66
N LEU A 101 5.91 12.23 -17.32
CA LEU A 101 5.92 12.97 -18.58
C LEU A 101 5.15 12.24 -19.68
N LYS A 102 5.28 10.92 -19.78
CA LYS A 102 4.53 10.10 -20.75
C LYS A 102 3.03 10.15 -20.48
N ILE A 103 2.59 9.99 -19.22
CA ILE A 103 1.17 10.09 -18.83
C ILE A 103 0.63 11.48 -19.21
N LYS A 104 1.35 12.56 -18.85
CA LYS A 104 0.96 13.92 -19.23
C LYS A 104 0.87 14.12 -20.73
N SER A 105 1.74 13.49 -21.53
CA SER A 105 1.71 13.59 -23.00
C SER A 105 0.50 12.90 -23.64
N LEU A 106 -0.16 11.97 -22.94
CA LEU A 106 -1.39 11.30 -23.37
C LEU A 106 -2.66 12.13 -23.10
N ILE A 107 -2.52 13.23 -22.36
CA ILE A 107 -3.65 14.11 -22.01
C ILE A 107 -3.79 15.18 -23.09
N PRO A 108 -5.01 15.42 -23.61
CA PRO A 108 -5.29 16.57 -24.50
C PRO A 108 -4.92 17.89 -23.81
N LYS A 109 -4.31 18.82 -24.56
CA LYS A 109 -3.81 20.10 -24.01
C LYS A 109 -4.92 20.97 -23.39
N ASP A 110 -6.10 20.92 -23.95
CA ASP A 110 -7.29 21.64 -23.47
C ASP A 110 -7.81 21.13 -22.12
N LYS A 111 -7.51 19.87 -21.77
CA LYS A 111 -7.92 19.21 -20.52
C LYS A 111 -6.83 19.22 -19.43
N LEU A 112 -5.60 19.54 -19.81
CA LEU A 112 -4.46 19.44 -18.91
C LEU A 112 -4.63 20.32 -17.66
N ASN A 113 -5.06 21.57 -17.83
CA ASN A 113 -5.25 22.51 -16.73
C ASN A 113 -6.34 22.05 -15.75
N SER A 114 -7.46 21.53 -16.26
CA SER A 114 -8.54 20.97 -15.42
C SER A 114 -8.05 19.80 -14.58
N ILE A 115 -7.28 18.90 -15.19
CA ILE A 115 -6.73 17.72 -14.53
C ILE A 115 -5.65 18.12 -13.50
N GLU A 116 -4.76 19.07 -13.82
CA GLU A 116 -3.76 19.56 -12.87
C GLU A 116 -4.41 20.20 -11.65
N THR A 117 -5.47 20.98 -11.83
CA THR A 117 -6.27 21.51 -10.71
C THR A 117 -6.86 20.40 -9.84
N GLN A 118 -7.35 19.31 -10.43
CA GLN A 118 -7.83 18.16 -9.65
C GLN A 118 -6.70 17.46 -8.88
N VAL A 119 -5.52 17.34 -9.47
CA VAL A 119 -4.34 16.74 -8.82
C VAL A 119 -3.90 17.57 -7.61
N GLU A 120 -3.90 18.90 -7.73
CA GLU A 120 -3.53 19.84 -6.65
C GLU A 120 -4.48 19.77 -5.45
N GLN A 121 -5.71 19.29 -5.62
CA GLN A 121 -6.67 19.11 -4.52
C GLN A 121 -6.29 17.97 -3.55
N PHE A 122 -5.37 17.09 -3.95
CA PHE A 122 -4.99 15.91 -3.18
C PHE A 122 -3.48 15.87 -2.94
N GLN A 123 -3.07 16.02 -1.70
CA GLN A 123 -1.68 15.86 -1.29
C GLN A 123 -1.59 14.80 -0.19
N LEU A 124 -0.77 13.76 -0.42
CA LEU A 124 -0.41 12.79 0.62
C LEU A 124 0.96 13.14 1.17
N ASP A 125 1.01 13.56 2.41
CA ASP A 125 2.26 13.69 3.13
C ASP A 125 2.59 12.38 3.84
N SER A 126 3.57 11.67 3.31
CA SER A 126 4.09 10.42 3.89
C SER A 126 5.22 10.67 4.89
N ASN A 127 5.61 11.92 5.10
CA ASN A 127 6.67 12.29 6.02
C ASN A 127 6.13 12.37 7.45
N HIS A 128 6.86 11.80 8.38
CA HIS A 128 6.56 11.99 9.80
C HIS A 128 7.19 13.30 10.25
N TRP A 129 6.44 14.19 10.91
CA TRP A 129 6.91 15.47 11.43
C TRP A 129 8.16 15.35 12.33
N ASN A 130 8.42 14.15 12.86
CA ASN A 130 9.50 13.84 13.79
C ASN A 130 10.51 12.80 13.26
N GLU A 131 10.62 12.59 11.94
CA GLU A 131 11.68 11.73 11.41
C GLU A 131 13.06 12.43 11.51
N LEU A 132 13.64 12.38 12.71
CA LEU A 132 15.01 12.83 12.96
C LEU A 132 16.06 11.92 12.30
N ARG A 133 15.69 10.72 11.89
CA ARG A 133 16.59 9.74 11.27
C ARG A 133 16.27 9.56 9.81
N ASN A 134 17.24 9.91 8.98
CA ASN A 134 17.18 9.61 7.56
C ASN A 134 17.28 8.08 7.35
N ILE A 135 16.20 7.45 6.83
CA ILE A 135 16.13 6.02 6.52
C ILE A 135 16.24 5.74 5.02
N ASP A 136 16.57 6.75 4.21
CA ASP A 136 16.57 6.63 2.74
C ASP A 136 17.55 5.57 2.26
N GLU A 137 18.74 5.53 2.85
CA GLU A 137 19.74 4.52 2.51
C GLU A 137 19.24 3.10 2.82
N GLN A 138 18.65 2.89 4.01
CA GLN A 138 18.08 1.60 4.37
C GLN A 138 16.93 1.22 3.44
N LEU A 139 16.05 2.17 3.10
CA LEU A 139 14.91 1.95 2.22
C LEU A 139 15.37 1.50 0.83
N ILE A 140 16.38 2.16 0.26
CA ILE A 140 16.98 1.82 -1.04
C ILE A 140 17.63 0.43 -0.98
N LYS A 141 18.41 0.13 0.06
CA LYS A 141 19.05 -1.19 0.23
C LYS A 141 18.02 -2.29 0.36
N PHE A 142 16.96 -2.11 1.16
CA PHE A 142 15.87 -3.08 1.24
C PHE A 142 15.15 -3.25 -0.11
N LYS A 143 14.87 -2.18 -0.84
CA LYS A 143 14.27 -2.23 -2.18
C LYS A 143 15.11 -3.06 -3.14
N ASN A 144 16.42 -2.78 -3.20
CA ASN A 144 17.36 -3.50 -4.08
C ASN A 144 17.46 -4.99 -3.69
N ALA A 145 17.53 -5.29 -2.40
CA ALA A 145 17.59 -6.66 -1.91
C ALA A 145 16.30 -7.46 -2.22
N ILE A 146 15.13 -6.81 -2.19
CA ILE A 146 13.86 -7.42 -2.62
C ILE A 146 13.88 -7.73 -4.12
N GLN A 147 14.35 -6.79 -4.94
CA GLN A 147 14.43 -6.96 -6.40
C GLN A 147 15.40 -8.08 -6.79
N ASN A 148 16.56 -8.16 -6.11
CA ASN A 148 17.63 -9.12 -6.40
C ASN A 148 17.49 -10.44 -5.63
N ASN A 149 16.45 -10.60 -4.80
CA ASN A 149 16.27 -11.73 -3.87
C ASN A 149 17.49 -11.97 -2.97
N GLN A 150 18.08 -10.91 -2.46
CA GLN A 150 19.32 -10.92 -1.71
C GLN A 150 19.07 -10.98 -0.21
N VAL A 151 19.84 -11.78 0.51
CA VAL A 151 19.78 -11.87 1.97
C VAL A 151 20.46 -10.67 2.59
N LEU A 152 19.85 -10.11 3.64
CA LEU A 152 20.41 -9.00 4.41
C LEU A 152 20.80 -9.46 5.80
N LYS A 153 21.95 -9.00 6.28
CA LYS A 153 22.35 -9.06 7.70
C LYS A 153 22.06 -7.71 8.33
N ILE A 154 21.23 -7.69 9.37
CA ILE A 154 20.82 -6.47 10.05
C ILE A 154 21.09 -6.50 11.54
N LYS A 155 21.45 -5.35 12.11
CA LYS A 155 21.43 -5.11 13.54
C LYS A 155 20.15 -4.36 13.89
N TYR A 156 19.29 -4.94 14.72
CA TYR A 156 17.93 -4.49 14.97
C TYR A 156 17.65 -4.25 16.45
N ILE A 157 17.01 -3.14 16.80
CA ILE A 157 16.52 -2.85 18.15
C ILE A 157 15.06 -3.28 18.23
N ASN A 158 14.73 -4.16 19.16
CA ASN A 158 13.33 -4.55 19.41
C ASN A 158 12.61 -3.48 20.27
N HIS A 159 11.31 -3.68 20.52
CA HIS A 159 10.49 -2.78 21.34
C HIS A 159 10.89 -2.72 22.82
N LEU A 160 11.71 -3.64 23.29
CA LEU A 160 12.27 -3.68 24.65
C LEU A 160 13.68 -3.05 24.73
N GLY A 161 14.17 -2.46 23.63
CA GLY A 161 15.51 -1.87 23.56
C GLY A 161 16.64 -2.85 23.32
N ASN A 162 16.37 -4.16 23.26
CA ASN A 162 17.42 -5.17 23.06
C ASN A 162 17.91 -5.15 21.60
N LYS A 163 19.24 -5.15 21.45
CA LYS A 163 19.92 -5.21 20.15
C LYS A 163 20.14 -6.68 19.77
N THR A 164 19.80 -7.03 18.54
CA THR A 164 20.00 -8.37 17.98
C THR A 164 20.55 -8.29 16.57
N GLU A 165 21.46 -9.20 16.21
CA GLU A 165 21.86 -9.40 14.81
C GLU A 165 20.96 -10.48 14.19
N ARG A 166 20.54 -10.25 12.96
CA ARG A 166 19.62 -11.13 12.25
C ARG A 166 19.97 -11.20 10.79
N GLU A 167 19.86 -12.37 10.21
CA GLU A 167 19.79 -12.55 8.78
C GLU A 167 18.32 -12.63 8.36
N VAL A 168 17.98 -11.91 7.30
CA VAL A 168 16.61 -11.78 6.84
C VAL A 168 16.51 -11.87 5.32
N LYS A 169 15.45 -12.50 4.84
CA LYS A 169 15.02 -12.49 3.43
C LYS A 169 13.95 -11.41 3.28
N PRO A 170 14.21 -10.30 2.62
CA PRO A 170 13.22 -9.24 2.44
C PRO A 170 12.24 -9.61 1.31
N TYR A 171 10.94 -9.38 1.54
CA TYR A 171 9.89 -9.72 0.59
C TYR A 171 9.12 -8.51 0.08
N GLN A 172 8.78 -7.57 0.96
CA GLN A 172 7.91 -6.43 0.62
C GLN A 172 8.18 -5.23 1.52
N LEU A 173 8.21 -4.03 0.93
CA LEU A 173 8.17 -2.76 1.66
C LEU A 173 6.73 -2.32 1.87
N ILE A 174 6.43 -1.81 3.04
CA ILE A 174 5.09 -1.38 3.44
C ILE A 174 5.21 -0.02 4.14
N LEU A 175 4.51 0.99 3.62
CA LEU A 175 4.30 2.26 4.31
C LEU A 175 2.98 2.16 5.10
N LYS A 176 3.06 2.29 6.43
CA LYS A 176 1.90 2.20 7.32
C LYS A 176 2.02 3.26 8.41
N ALA A 177 0.97 4.08 8.57
CA ALA A 177 0.92 5.15 9.57
C ALA A 177 2.18 6.04 9.57
N GLY A 178 2.63 6.49 8.39
CA GLY A 178 3.83 7.33 8.21
C GLY A 178 5.16 6.62 8.43
N HIS A 179 5.19 5.32 8.70
CA HIS A 179 6.42 4.58 8.94
C HIS A 179 6.65 3.48 7.90
N TRP A 180 7.92 3.32 7.50
CA TRP A 180 8.34 2.25 6.63
C TRP A 180 8.61 0.96 7.41
N TYR A 181 8.06 -0.12 6.88
CA TYR A 181 8.27 -1.48 7.32
C TYR A 181 8.78 -2.33 6.16
N CYS A 182 9.51 -3.40 6.50
CA CYS A 182 9.79 -4.48 5.57
C CYS A 182 9.25 -5.80 6.12
N TYR A 183 8.48 -6.49 5.30
CA TYR A 183 8.07 -7.86 5.57
C TYR A 183 9.20 -8.79 5.17
N VAL A 184 9.69 -9.55 6.13
CA VAL A 184 10.87 -10.39 5.97
C VAL A 184 10.64 -11.78 6.56
N TYR A 185 11.31 -12.79 6.02
CA TYR A 185 11.52 -14.04 6.73
C TYR A 185 12.79 -13.90 7.55
N CYS A 186 12.70 -14.09 8.84
CA CYS A 186 13.80 -13.91 9.80
C CYS A 186 14.36 -15.27 10.23
N TYR A 187 15.62 -15.56 9.90
CA TYR A 187 16.25 -16.83 10.26
C TYR A 187 16.34 -17.04 11.79
N LEU A 188 16.65 -15.99 12.54
CA LEU A 188 16.74 -16.06 14.01
C LEU A 188 15.42 -16.48 14.68
N ARG A 189 14.29 -16.22 14.05
CA ARG A 189 12.95 -16.51 14.58
C ARG A 189 12.21 -17.60 13.80
N ASP A 190 12.81 -18.09 12.76
CA ASP A 190 12.27 -19.08 11.82
C ASP A 190 10.83 -18.75 11.39
N ALA A 191 10.56 -17.47 11.12
CA ALA A 191 9.23 -16.99 10.84
C ALA A 191 9.23 -15.66 10.06
N PHE A 192 8.12 -15.41 9.37
CA PHE A 192 7.85 -14.09 8.79
C PHE A 192 7.62 -13.04 9.87
N ARG A 193 8.17 -11.84 9.67
CA ARG A 193 8.09 -10.71 10.59
C ARG A 193 7.97 -9.39 9.83
N LEU A 194 7.23 -8.47 10.41
CA LEU A 194 7.19 -7.08 9.97
C LEU A 194 8.22 -6.29 10.78
N LEU A 195 9.27 -5.82 10.12
CA LEU A 195 10.34 -5.06 10.74
C LEU A 195 10.17 -3.58 10.42
N LYS A 196 10.18 -2.71 11.43
CA LYS A 196 10.15 -1.26 11.25
C LYS A 196 11.55 -0.78 10.86
N LEU A 197 11.71 -0.10 9.71
CA LEU A 197 13.02 0.25 9.14
C LEU A 197 13.83 1.17 10.06
N ASN A 198 13.17 2.10 10.76
CA ASN A 198 13.84 3.02 11.67
C ASN A 198 14.46 2.34 12.91
N ARG A 199 14.17 1.06 13.15
CA ARG A 199 14.79 0.23 14.19
C ARG A 199 16.00 -0.56 13.69
N VAL A 200 16.32 -0.49 12.41
CA VAL A 200 17.54 -1.09 11.82
C VAL A 200 18.70 -0.14 12.09
N ILE A 201 19.67 -0.55 12.91
CA ILE A 201 20.84 0.27 13.28
C ILE A 201 21.94 0.16 12.22
N HIS A 202 22.15 -1.07 11.72
CA HIS A 202 23.15 -1.40 10.72
C HIS A 202 22.57 -2.40 9.74
N LEU A 203 22.96 -2.28 8.47
CA LEU A 203 22.51 -3.14 7.39
C LEU A 203 23.70 -3.47 6.48
N GLN A 204 23.88 -4.76 6.20
CA GLN A 204 24.86 -5.31 5.29
C GLN A 204 24.17 -6.23 4.29
N GLU A 205 24.45 -6.05 3.01
CA GLU A 205 24.02 -6.94 1.96
C GLU A 205 24.96 -8.16 1.92
N LEU A 206 24.38 -9.37 1.88
CA LEU A 206 25.15 -10.61 1.77
C LEU A 206 25.16 -11.04 0.30
N GLU A 207 26.18 -11.76 -0.14
CA GLU A 207 26.22 -12.31 -1.50
C GLU A 207 25.17 -13.40 -1.75
N SER A 208 24.65 -13.99 -0.66
CA SER A 208 23.68 -15.07 -0.74
C SER A 208 22.32 -14.58 -1.25
N LYS A 209 21.74 -15.34 -2.19
CA LYS A 209 20.39 -15.13 -2.72
C LYS A 209 19.43 -16.18 -2.18
N PHE A 210 18.13 -15.85 -2.19
CA PHE A 210 17.11 -16.78 -1.76
C PHE A 210 16.02 -16.95 -2.82
N ILE A 211 15.33 -18.10 -2.78
CA ILE A 211 14.13 -18.34 -3.57
C ILE A 211 12.93 -17.86 -2.76
N LYS A 212 12.12 -17.00 -3.36
CA LYS A 212 10.88 -16.52 -2.71
C LYS A 212 9.91 -17.68 -2.49
N LYS A 213 9.46 -17.83 -1.26
CA LYS A 213 8.36 -18.74 -0.92
C LYS A 213 7.04 -18.00 -1.00
N MET A 214 5.96 -18.73 -1.27
CA MET A 214 4.62 -18.17 -1.12
C MET A 214 4.41 -17.68 0.32
N TYR A 215 3.81 -16.52 0.48
CA TYR A 215 3.50 -15.92 1.78
C TYR A 215 2.11 -15.30 1.75
N ILE A 216 1.50 -15.21 2.92
CA ILE A 216 0.22 -14.51 3.08
C ILE A 216 0.51 -13.01 3.14
N ASP A 217 -0.33 -12.20 2.50
CA ASP A 217 -0.23 -10.74 2.56
C ASP A 217 -0.06 -10.28 4.02
N PRO A 218 1.04 -9.58 4.33
CA PRO A 218 1.34 -9.14 5.68
C PRO A 218 0.28 -8.21 6.26
N LEU A 219 -0.39 -7.41 5.45
CA LEU A 219 -1.46 -6.53 5.91
C LEU A 219 -2.69 -7.33 6.31
N LEU A 220 -3.07 -8.35 5.53
CA LEU A 220 -4.17 -9.25 5.86
C LEU A 220 -3.87 -10.05 7.13
N SER A 221 -2.67 -10.58 7.27
CA SER A 221 -2.26 -11.35 8.45
C SER A 221 -2.22 -10.47 9.71
N THR A 222 -1.68 -9.26 9.59
CA THR A 222 -1.60 -8.31 10.71
C THR A 222 -2.99 -7.84 11.15
N ASN A 223 -3.87 -7.53 10.21
CA ASN A 223 -5.23 -7.12 10.53
C ASN A 223 -6.02 -8.25 11.21
N ARG A 224 -5.88 -9.50 10.75
CA ARG A 224 -6.51 -10.66 11.41
C ARG A 224 -6.02 -10.87 12.84
N ILE A 225 -4.73 -10.67 13.08
CA ILE A 225 -4.17 -10.77 14.44
C ILE A 225 -4.68 -9.61 15.30
N PHE A 226 -4.72 -8.40 14.76
CA PHE A 226 -5.24 -7.21 15.43
C PHE A 226 -6.70 -7.43 15.86
N GLU A 227 -7.56 -7.87 14.95
CA GLU A 227 -8.98 -8.13 15.25
C GLU A 227 -9.17 -9.23 16.33
N LYS A 228 -8.31 -10.24 16.35
CA LYS A 228 -8.36 -11.29 17.39
C LYS A 228 -7.90 -10.83 18.77
N LEU A 229 -6.98 -9.87 18.84
CA LEU A 229 -6.41 -9.36 20.08
C LEU A 229 -7.12 -8.11 20.58
N LYS A 230 -7.96 -7.50 19.75
CA LYS A 230 -8.69 -6.29 20.06
C LYS A 230 -9.75 -6.58 21.13
N MET A 231 -9.73 -5.79 22.16
CA MET A 231 -10.75 -5.75 23.20
C MET A 231 -11.26 -4.30 23.36
N THR A 232 -12.39 -4.14 23.94
CA THR A 232 -12.93 -2.81 24.28
C THR A 232 -12.68 -2.54 25.76
N ILE A 233 -12.15 -1.36 26.05
CA ILE A 233 -12.01 -0.87 27.42
C ILE A 233 -12.83 0.42 27.58
N LYS A 234 -13.29 0.71 28.78
CA LYS A 234 -13.96 1.98 29.09
C LYS A 234 -12.96 2.97 29.66
N LEU A 235 -12.89 4.13 29.02
CA LEU A 235 -12.10 5.26 29.49
C LEU A 235 -13.02 6.37 29.94
N ARG A 236 -12.67 7.01 31.06
CA ARG A 236 -13.19 8.30 31.48
C ARG A 236 -12.19 9.36 31.03
N VAL A 237 -12.64 10.33 30.23
CA VAL A 237 -11.75 11.28 29.55
C VAL A 237 -12.25 12.71 29.74
N HIS A 238 -11.33 13.63 29.96
CA HIS A 238 -11.65 15.05 30.02
C HIS A 238 -11.91 15.61 28.63
N GLU A 239 -12.80 16.59 28.49
CA GLU A 239 -13.15 17.22 27.21
C GLU A 239 -11.96 17.66 26.37
N SER A 240 -10.89 18.15 27.01
CA SER A 240 -9.69 18.67 26.35
C SER A 240 -8.87 17.64 25.56
N ILE A 241 -9.17 16.34 25.67
CA ILE A 241 -8.48 15.27 24.93
C ILE A 241 -9.39 14.50 23.98
N VAL A 242 -10.66 14.90 23.88
CA VAL A 242 -11.63 14.24 22.96
C VAL A 242 -11.11 14.27 21.52
N GLU A 243 -10.59 15.40 21.04
CA GLU A 243 -10.00 15.53 19.71
C GLU A 243 -8.95 14.46 19.43
N ARG A 244 -8.02 14.22 20.37
CA ARG A 244 -6.96 13.20 20.22
C ARG A 244 -7.50 11.78 20.21
N LEU A 245 -8.67 11.54 20.81
CA LEU A 245 -9.30 10.22 20.84
C LEU A 245 -10.14 9.94 19.59
N LEU A 246 -10.55 11.00 18.85
CA LEU A 246 -11.24 10.84 17.56
C LEU A 246 -10.39 10.17 16.50
N ASP A 247 -9.06 10.12 16.65
CA ASP A 247 -8.18 9.30 15.81
C ASP A 247 -8.42 7.78 15.98
N PHE A 248 -9.10 7.38 17.06
CA PHE A 248 -9.29 5.97 17.45
C PHE A 248 -10.75 5.56 17.62
N CYS A 249 -11.64 6.50 17.85
CA CYS A 249 -13.05 6.27 18.19
C CYS A 249 -13.95 7.23 17.43
N ASP A 250 -15.13 6.76 17.01
CA ASP A 250 -16.15 7.62 16.44
C ASP A 250 -16.74 8.53 17.53
N TYR A 251 -17.16 9.74 17.14
CA TYR A 251 -17.74 10.72 18.08
C TYR A 251 -18.96 10.17 18.83
N ASP A 252 -19.77 9.35 18.18
CA ASP A 252 -20.98 8.74 18.76
C ASP A 252 -20.67 7.73 19.86
N SER A 253 -19.41 7.29 20.01
CA SER A 253 -18.97 6.41 21.11
C SER A 253 -18.76 7.14 22.44
N PHE A 254 -18.73 8.49 22.42
CA PHE A 254 -18.56 9.31 23.62
C PHE A 254 -19.91 9.57 24.29
N ARG A 255 -20.02 9.18 25.55
CA ARG A 255 -21.20 9.44 26.39
C ARG A 255 -20.83 10.48 27.43
N GLN A 256 -21.52 11.61 27.44
CA GLN A 256 -21.26 12.65 28.42
C GLN A 256 -21.61 12.15 29.83
N GLU A 257 -20.68 12.22 30.75
CA GLU A 257 -20.88 11.91 32.17
C GLU A 257 -21.25 13.18 32.94
N ASN A 258 -20.59 14.28 32.69
CA ASN A 258 -20.84 15.60 33.25
C ASN A 258 -20.31 16.69 32.31
N ASN A 259 -20.31 17.95 32.76
CA ASN A 259 -19.92 19.10 31.89
C ASN A 259 -18.49 19.04 31.37
N ARG A 260 -17.59 18.22 31.92
CA ARG A 260 -16.17 18.17 31.55
C ARG A 260 -15.66 16.77 31.22
N TYR A 261 -16.41 15.74 31.50
CA TYR A 261 -15.97 14.37 31.36
C TYR A 261 -16.91 13.54 30.49
N TYR A 262 -16.32 12.68 29.70
CA TYR A 262 -16.98 11.69 28.85
C TYR A 262 -16.52 10.29 29.22
N VAL A 263 -17.40 9.32 29.02
CA VAL A 263 -17.05 7.89 29.01
C VAL A 263 -17.06 7.41 27.59
N VAL A 264 -15.99 6.72 27.16
CA VAL A 264 -15.83 6.22 25.80
C VAL A 264 -15.44 4.74 25.79
N ASP A 265 -16.02 3.99 24.87
CA ASP A 265 -15.65 2.62 24.57
C ASP A 265 -14.45 2.64 23.61
N PHE A 266 -13.25 2.36 24.14
CA PHE A 266 -11.99 2.52 23.43
C PHE A 266 -11.44 1.18 22.93
N PRO A 267 -11.05 1.05 21.63
CA PRO A 267 -10.41 -0.15 21.09
C PRO A 267 -8.99 -0.30 21.66
N PHE A 268 -8.72 -1.43 22.27
CA PHE A 268 -7.49 -1.66 23.03
C PHE A 268 -6.89 -3.03 22.73
N ILE A 269 -5.55 -3.11 22.74
CA ILE A 269 -4.82 -4.36 22.78
C ILE A 269 -3.87 -4.30 23.97
N ASP A 270 -3.85 -5.37 24.76
CA ASP A 270 -2.98 -5.50 25.95
C ASP A 270 -1.48 -5.62 25.52
N ASN A 271 -0.90 -4.48 25.19
CA ASN A 271 0.51 -4.36 24.83
C ASN A 271 1.09 -2.98 25.23
N SER A 272 2.41 -2.86 25.21
CA SER A 272 3.13 -1.65 25.61
C SER A 272 2.76 -0.40 24.80
N TYR A 273 2.34 -0.54 23.54
CA TYR A 273 1.94 0.59 22.70
C TYR A 273 0.67 1.24 23.22
N TYR A 274 -0.40 0.46 23.46
CA TYR A 274 -1.66 0.99 23.95
C TYR A 274 -1.59 1.50 25.39
N PHE A 275 -0.80 0.85 26.26
CA PHE A 275 -0.51 1.40 27.58
C PHE A 275 0.20 2.76 27.49
N GLY A 276 1.24 2.87 26.63
CA GLY A 276 1.94 4.12 26.39
C GLY A 276 1.02 5.21 25.83
N LEU A 277 0.13 4.86 24.92
CA LEU A 277 -0.88 5.77 24.37
C LEU A 277 -1.79 6.35 25.46
N ILE A 278 -2.37 5.48 26.32
CA ILE A 278 -3.23 5.95 27.41
C ILE A 278 -2.45 6.82 28.40
N LEU A 279 -1.22 6.42 28.74
CA LEU A 279 -0.34 7.23 29.61
C LEU A 279 0.01 8.59 29.02
N SER A 280 0.06 8.71 27.69
CA SER A 280 0.31 9.98 27.01
C SER A 280 -0.79 11.03 27.20
N PHE A 281 -1.99 10.63 27.63
CA PHE A 281 -3.09 11.52 27.96
C PHE A 281 -2.98 12.11 29.38
N GLY A 282 -2.02 11.63 30.18
CA GLY A 282 -1.76 12.13 31.54
C GLY A 282 -2.92 11.95 32.49
N ASP A 283 -3.19 12.97 33.30
CA ASP A 283 -4.26 13.03 34.27
C ASP A 283 -5.67 13.23 33.66
N LYS A 284 -5.74 13.42 32.36
CA LYS A 284 -6.98 13.64 31.60
C LYS A 284 -7.71 12.36 31.20
N CYS A 285 -7.10 11.20 31.44
CA CYS A 285 -7.63 9.90 31.04
C CYS A 285 -7.53 8.89 32.16
N GLU A 286 -8.64 8.21 32.44
CA GLU A 286 -8.73 7.15 33.45
C GLU A 286 -9.31 5.88 32.82
N VAL A 287 -8.67 4.74 33.04
CA VAL A 287 -9.25 3.43 32.68
C VAL A 287 -10.28 3.04 33.74
N ILE A 288 -11.56 2.90 33.35
CA ILE A 288 -12.64 2.47 34.24
C ILE A 288 -12.73 0.95 34.25
N GLU A 289 -12.87 0.36 33.07
CA GLU A 289 -13.05 -1.07 32.85
C GLU A 289 -12.16 -1.57 31.71
N PRO A 290 -11.73 -2.85 31.74
CA PRO A 290 -11.92 -3.82 32.84
C PRO A 290 -10.94 -3.58 33.99
N THR A 291 -11.29 -4.07 35.16
CA THR A 291 -10.48 -3.92 36.40
C THR A 291 -9.04 -4.43 36.24
N GLU A 292 -8.84 -5.46 35.43
CA GLU A 292 -7.50 -5.99 35.16
C GLU A 292 -6.59 -4.95 34.51
N ILE A 293 -7.06 -4.31 33.43
CA ILE A 293 -6.30 -3.27 32.71
C ILE A 293 -6.10 -2.04 33.60
N ARG A 294 -7.14 -1.65 34.36
CA ARG A 294 -7.03 -0.56 35.35
C ARG A 294 -5.92 -0.83 36.37
N ASN A 295 -5.84 -2.05 36.90
CA ASN A 295 -4.82 -2.43 37.88
C ASN A 295 -3.41 -2.43 37.27
N LYS A 296 -3.23 -2.92 36.05
CA LYS A 296 -1.95 -2.84 35.30
C LYS A 296 -1.53 -1.38 35.11
N MET A 297 -2.46 -0.50 34.73
CA MET A 297 -2.22 0.93 34.57
C MET A 297 -1.77 1.57 35.90
N LYS A 298 -2.52 1.31 37.00
CA LYS A 298 -2.16 1.79 38.33
C LYS A 298 -0.75 1.38 38.77
N GLN A 299 -0.37 0.11 38.52
CA GLN A 299 0.99 -0.37 38.83
C GLN A 299 2.05 0.35 38.00
N THR A 300 1.77 0.60 36.73
CA THR A 300 2.68 1.33 35.82
C THR A 300 2.88 2.76 36.28
N ILE A 301 1.78 3.45 36.61
CA ILE A 301 1.83 4.85 37.12
C ILE A 301 2.63 4.91 38.41
N LYS A 302 2.42 3.95 39.35
CA LYS A 302 3.20 3.88 40.57
C LYS A 302 4.69 3.76 40.32
N LYS A 303 5.11 2.84 39.42
CA LYS A 303 6.53 2.70 39.03
C LYS A 303 7.07 3.98 38.41
N MET A 304 6.27 4.68 37.58
CA MET A 304 6.68 5.97 37.04
C MET A 304 6.88 7.01 38.13
N ALA A 305 5.95 7.14 39.08
CA ALA A 305 6.09 8.09 40.19
C ALA A 305 7.31 7.78 41.07
N ASP A 306 7.67 6.52 41.24
CA ASP A 306 8.85 6.12 42.03
C ASP A 306 10.17 6.54 41.35
N ASN A 307 10.20 6.73 40.01
CA ASN A 307 11.38 7.24 39.29
C ASN A 307 11.65 8.75 39.52
N TYR A 308 10.71 9.48 40.13
CA TYR A 308 10.82 10.93 40.41
C TYR A 308 10.97 11.22 41.91
N LYS A 309 11.13 10.21 42.74
CA LYS A 309 11.51 10.33 44.15
C LYS A 309 13.02 10.30 44.31
#